data_8daf97484f8166b069a9b2784e61d8b2
#
_entry.id   8daf97484f8166b069a9b2784e61d8b2
#
_cell.length_a   1.000
_cell.length_b   1.000
_cell.length_c   1.000
_cell.angle_alpha   90.00
_cell.angle_beta   90.00
_cell.angle_gamma   90.00
#
_symmetry.space_group_name_H-M   'P 1'
#
loop_
_entity.id
_entity.type
_entity.pdbx_description
1 polymer ?
#
loop_
_entity_poly.entity_id
_entity_poly.type
_entity_poly.pdbx_seq_one_letter_code
_entity_poly.pdbx_strand_id
1 'polypeptide(L)'
;MGKKEVELYRCKNQHVTDAYDKAVFNICLQREENGYKSFHLCGCEPGVGTTSVVMELAISLSCAGWKTVILDGDLRKGNNYKRLNADNKKGLADYVRGDIGKKDMIYKTNWPLLDYIPCGTINGENPLHLLYASKMAEVMEIL
;
A
#
# COMPACT_ATOMS: atom_id res chain seq x y z
N MET A 1 -24.91 2.75 -0.64
CA MET A 1 -23.53 3.18 -0.99
C MET A 1 -22.64 1.95 -0.95
N GLY A 2 -22.14 1.51 -2.09
CA GLY A 2 -21.24 0.36 -2.16
C GLY A 2 -19.97 0.64 -1.33
N LYS A 3 -19.53 -0.35 -0.56
CA LYS A 3 -18.25 -0.28 0.16
C LYS A 3 -17.15 0.01 -0.87
N LYS A 4 -16.30 0.99 -0.59
CA LYS A 4 -15.08 1.23 -1.35
C LYS A 4 -14.13 0.06 -1.06
N GLU A 5 -14.14 -0.96 -1.89
CA GLU A 5 -13.28 -2.14 -1.73
C GLU A 5 -12.27 -2.23 -2.87
N VAL A 6 -11.07 -2.64 -2.52
CA VAL A 6 -9.99 -3.00 -3.44
C VAL A 6 -9.74 -4.50 -3.30
N GLU A 7 -9.80 -5.23 -4.40
CA GLU A 7 -9.52 -6.65 -4.41
C GLU A 7 -8.02 -6.90 -4.62
N LEU A 8 -7.43 -7.65 -3.70
CA LEU A 8 -6.06 -8.10 -3.76
C LEU A 8 -6.01 -9.61 -3.96
N TYR A 9 -5.24 -10.07 -4.93
CA TYR A 9 -5.14 -11.49 -5.26
C TYR A 9 -3.81 -12.05 -4.79
N ARG A 10 -3.88 -13.02 -3.86
CA ARG A 10 -2.72 -13.76 -3.36
C ARG A 10 -2.19 -14.75 -4.42
N CYS A 11 -0.89 -14.98 -4.41
CA CYS A 11 -0.27 -16.06 -5.20
C CYS A 11 -0.88 -17.42 -4.80
N LYS A 12 -1.20 -18.26 -5.79
CA LYS A 12 -1.78 -19.60 -5.55
C LYS A 12 -0.73 -20.66 -5.23
N ASN A 13 0.56 -20.37 -5.40
CA ASN A 13 1.65 -21.31 -5.13
C ASN A 13 1.96 -21.34 -3.64
N GLN A 14 1.73 -22.50 -3.00
CA GLN A 14 1.94 -22.67 -1.56
C GLN A 14 3.38 -22.39 -1.12
N HIS A 15 4.38 -22.81 -1.88
CA HIS A 15 5.78 -22.56 -1.55
C HIS A 15 6.12 -21.06 -1.52
N VAL A 16 5.49 -20.29 -2.41
CA VAL A 16 5.63 -18.83 -2.44
C VAL A 16 4.97 -18.22 -1.22
N THR A 17 3.75 -18.63 -0.89
CA THR A 17 3.06 -18.11 0.31
C THR A 17 3.78 -18.46 1.59
N ASP A 18 4.33 -19.67 1.73
CA ASP A 18 5.12 -20.08 2.90
C ASP A 18 6.41 -19.24 3.05
N ALA A 19 7.03 -18.85 1.92
CA ALA A 19 8.20 -17.97 1.95
C ALA A 19 7.85 -16.57 2.47
N TYR A 20 6.69 -16.02 2.07
CA TYR A 20 6.22 -14.74 2.59
C TYR A 20 5.83 -14.83 4.06
N ASP A 21 5.19 -15.90 4.49
CA ASP A 21 4.83 -16.09 5.89
C ASP A 21 6.08 -16.15 6.80
N LYS A 22 7.18 -16.78 6.31
CA LYS A 22 8.48 -16.73 7.00
C LYS A 22 9.09 -15.32 7.05
N ALA A 23 9.00 -14.57 5.93
CA ALA A 23 9.47 -13.19 5.90
C ALA A 23 8.69 -12.29 6.88
N VAL A 24 7.38 -12.47 6.96
CA VAL A 24 6.51 -11.78 7.93
C VAL A 24 6.93 -12.08 9.37
N PHE A 25 7.29 -13.30 9.70
CA PHE A 25 7.79 -13.63 11.04
C PHE A 25 9.01 -12.77 11.40
N ASN A 26 9.96 -12.61 10.49
CA ASN A 26 11.12 -11.75 10.71
C ASN A 26 10.74 -10.26 10.85
N ILE A 27 9.77 -9.78 10.07
CA ILE A 27 9.24 -8.42 10.18
C ILE A 27 8.60 -8.20 11.56
N CYS A 28 7.82 -9.17 12.05
CA CYS A 28 7.21 -9.12 13.38
C CYS A 28 8.25 -9.06 14.49
N LEU A 29 9.33 -9.85 14.40
CA LEU A 29 10.43 -9.79 15.35
C LEU A 29 11.10 -8.42 15.38
N GLN A 30 11.42 -7.85 14.21
CA GLN A 30 12.00 -6.51 14.11
C GLN A 30 11.09 -5.43 14.70
N ARG A 31 9.78 -5.58 14.52
CA ARG A 31 8.80 -4.68 15.13
C ARG A 31 8.80 -4.79 16.65
N GLU A 32 8.79 -5.99 17.19
CA GLU A 32 8.80 -6.23 18.64
C GLU A 32 10.09 -5.73 19.29
N GLU A 33 11.24 -5.97 18.66
CA GLU A 33 12.55 -5.59 19.18
C GLU A 33 12.83 -4.08 19.07
N ASN A 34 12.41 -3.45 17.96
CA ASN A 34 12.83 -2.10 17.60
C ASN A 34 11.66 -1.09 17.51
N GLY A 35 10.41 -1.54 17.64
CA GLY A 35 9.24 -0.69 17.55
C GLY A 35 8.91 -0.20 16.14
N TYR A 36 9.48 -0.80 15.09
CA TYR A 36 9.22 -0.40 13.70
C TYR A 36 7.76 -0.65 13.32
N LYS A 37 7.12 0.38 12.76
CA LYS A 37 5.71 0.34 12.31
C LYS A 37 5.55 0.49 10.81
N SER A 38 6.56 1.00 10.12
CA SER A 38 6.55 1.22 8.68
C SER A 38 7.73 0.54 8.00
N PHE A 39 7.48 -0.03 6.82
CA PHE A 39 8.47 -0.73 6.01
C PHE A 39 8.38 -0.20 4.59
N HIS A 40 9.51 0.22 4.04
CA HIS A 40 9.59 0.70 2.68
C HIS A 40 10.26 -0.35 1.80
N LEU A 41 9.57 -0.73 0.72
CA LEU A 41 10.10 -1.63 -0.29
C LEU A 41 10.33 -0.86 -1.59
N CYS A 42 11.54 -0.92 -2.10
CA CYS A 42 11.90 -0.35 -3.41
C CYS A 42 12.59 -1.40 -4.25
N GLY A 43 12.33 -1.36 -5.57
CA GLY A 43 13.01 -2.22 -6.54
C GLY A 43 14.28 -1.56 -7.05
N CYS A 44 15.31 -2.35 -7.30
CA CYS A 44 16.58 -1.87 -7.89
C CYS A 44 16.41 -1.52 -9.38
N GLU A 45 15.43 -2.14 -10.05
CA GLU A 45 15.14 -1.96 -11.47
C GLU A 45 13.62 -1.96 -11.72
N PRO A 46 13.15 -1.35 -12.82
CA PRO A 46 11.76 -1.44 -13.21
C PRO A 46 11.33 -2.89 -13.49
N GLY A 47 10.15 -3.27 -13.02
CA GLY A 47 9.57 -4.59 -13.33
C GLY A 47 10.05 -5.76 -12.47
N VAL A 48 10.89 -5.53 -11.45
CA VAL A 48 11.38 -6.60 -10.54
C VAL A 48 10.32 -7.17 -9.60
N GLY A 49 9.07 -6.70 -9.68
CA GLY A 49 7.95 -7.27 -8.93
C GLY A 49 7.72 -6.65 -7.55
N THR A 50 8.26 -5.47 -7.25
CA THR A 50 8.11 -4.79 -5.95
C THR A 50 6.65 -4.74 -5.47
N THR A 51 5.71 -4.35 -6.34
CA THR A 51 4.28 -4.29 -6.01
C THR A 51 3.74 -5.67 -5.60
N SER A 52 4.13 -6.73 -6.32
CA SER A 52 3.70 -8.09 -5.97
C SER A 52 4.23 -8.52 -4.60
N VAL A 53 5.48 -8.20 -4.30
CA VAL A 53 6.10 -8.47 -2.99
C VAL A 53 5.38 -7.72 -1.87
N VAL A 54 5.11 -6.43 -2.05
CA VAL A 54 4.38 -5.62 -1.07
C VAL A 54 3.00 -6.20 -0.78
N MET A 55 2.25 -6.58 -1.82
CA MET A 55 0.91 -7.17 -1.66
C MET A 55 0.95 -8.48 -0.88
N GLU A 56 1.85 -9.40 -1.26
CA GLU A 56 1.96 -10.70 -0.59
C GLU A 56 2.36 -10.54 0.89
N LEU A 57 3.34 -9.67 1.19
CA LEU A 57 3.75 -9.38 2.56
C LEU A 57 2.60 -8.78 3.37
N ALA A 58 1.87 -7.80 2.82
CA ALA A 58 0.76 -7.17 3.51
C ALA A 58 -0.40 -8.14 3.77
N ILE A 59 -0.70 -9.03 2.82
CA ILE A 59 -1.70 -10.09 3.00
C ILE A 59 -1.24 -11.04 4.12
N SER A 60 0.02 -11.50 4.10
CA SER A 60 0.54 -12.38 5.15
C SER A 60 0.56 -11.70 6.52
N LEU A 61 0.91 -10.41 6.62
CA LEU A 61 0.81 -9.63 7.86
C LEU A 61 -0.63 -9.57 8.39
N SER A 62 -1.58 -9.31 7.51
CA SER A 62 -3.00 -9.26 7.91
C SER A 62 -3.53 -10.63 8.36
N CYS A 63 -3.11 -11.71 7.70
CA CYS A 63 -3.43 -13.08 8.11
C CYS A 63 -2.79 -13.45 9.47
N ALA A 64 -1.64 -12.88 9.79
CA ALA A 64 -1.00 -13.01 11.10
C ALA A 64 -1.66 -12.15 12.21
N GLY A 65 -2.76 -11.45 11.90
CA GLY A 65 -3.54 -10.65 12.85
C GLY A 65 -3.09 -9.20 13.00
N TRP A 66 -2.18 -8.72 12.15
CA TRP A 66 -1.73 -7.33 12.20
C TRP A 66 -2.61 -6.40 11.37
N LYS A 67 -3.05 -5.30 11.98
CA LYS A 67 -3.66 -4.21 11.21
C LYS A 67 -2.60 -3.62 10.29
N THR A 68 -2.84 -3.73 9.00
CA THR A 68 -1.88 -3.38 7.97
C THR A 68 -2.51 -2.42 6.96
N VAL A 69 -1.71 -1.51 6.44
CA VAL A 69 -2.10 -0.66 5.32
C VAL A 69 -1.01 -0.67 4.27
N ILE A 70 -1.40 -0.82 3.01
CA ILE A 70 -0.51 -0.60 1.87
C ILE A 70 -0.68 0.86 1.45
N LEU A 71 0.42 1.60 1.43
CA LEU A 71 0.48 2.93 0.84
C LEU A 71 1.22 2.85 -0.50
N ASP A 72 0.50 3.06 -1.60
CA ASP A 72 1.10 3.14 -2.92
C ASP A 72 1.72 4.52 -3.13
N GLY A 73 3.04 4.57 -3.03
CA GLY A 73 3.85 5.78 -3.25
C GLY A 73 4.40 5.92 -4.66
N ASP A 74 4.04 5.07 -5.62
CA ASP A 74 4.53 5.17 -7.00
C ASP A 74 3.77 6.26 -7.79
N LEU A 75 4.07 7.51 -7.46
CA LEU A 75 3.46 8.70 -8.05
C LEU A 75 3.87 8.93 -9.53
N ARG A 76 4.67 8.04 -10.12
CA ARG A 76 5.09 8.14 -11.53
C ARG A 76 4.24 7.26 -12.44
N LYS A 77 3.84 6.08 -11.98
CA LYS A 77 3.12 5.09 -12.79
C LYS A 77 1.61 5.19 -12.69
N GLY A 78 1.11 5.79 -11.61
CA GLY A 78 -0.33 5.79 -11.35
C GLY A 78 -0.87 4.40 -10.99
N ASN A 79 -2.20 4.26 -10.90
CA ASN A 79 -2.89 3.06 -10.40
C ASN A 79 -2.95 1.86 -11.38
N ASN A 80 -2.05 1.75 -12.36
CA ASN A 80 -2.12 0.75 -13.43
C ASN A 80 -1.54 -0.61 -13.03
N TYR A 81 -2.05 -1.26 -11.99
CA TYR A 81 -1.62 -2.60 -11.61
C TYR A 81 -2.64 -3.65 -12.01
N LYS A 82 -2.25 -4.62 -12.85
CA LYS A 82 -3.11 -5.71 -13.32
C LYS A 82 -3.70 -6.62 -12.21
N ARG A 83 -3.16 -6.54 -11.00
CA ARG A 83 -3.61 -7.33 -9.84
C ARG A 83 -4.52 -6.55 -8.89
N LEU A 84 -4.86 -5.32 -9.25
CA LEU A 84 -5.68 -4.44 -8.45
C LEU A 84 -6.81 -3.88 -9.30
N ASN A 85 -8.01 -3.87 -8.77
CA ASN A 85 -9.12 -3.11 -9.34
C ASN A 85 -9.12 -1.66 -8.82
N ALA A 86 -7.94 -1.03 -8.80
CA ALA A 86 -7.75 0.32 -8.26
C ALA A 86 -7.79 1.41 -9.33
N ASP A 87 -8.11 1.06 -10.57
CA ASP A 87 -8.20 2.01 -11.67
C ASP A 87 -9.15 3.15 -11.35
N ASN A 88 -8.72 4.38 -11.64
CA ASN A 88 -9.47 5.62 -11.39
C ASN A 88 -9.87 5.88 -9.93
N LYS A 89 -9.28 5.19 -8.97
CA LYS A 89 -9.53 5.48 -7.56
C LYS A 89 -8.74 6.72 -7.12
N LYS A 90 -9.42 7.58 -6.36
CA LYS A 90 -8.78 8.69 -5.66
C LYS A 90 -7.88 8.16 -4.55
N GLY A 91 -6.76 8.82 -4.28
CA GLY A 91 -5.79 8.32 -3.31
C GLY A 91 -4.86 9.39 -2.75
N LEU A 92 -3.62 9.00 -2.51
CA LEU A 92 -2.60 9.83 -1.86
C LEU A 92 -2.42 11.19 -2.54
N ALA A 93 -2.22 11.22 -3.86
CA ALA A 93 -2.02 12.48 -4.60
C ALA A 93 -3.23 13.40 -4.50
N ASP A 94 -4.45 12.86 -4.61
CA ASP A 94 -5.68 13.65 -4.50
C ASP A 94 -5.87 14.23 -3.08
N TYR A 95 -5.50 13.48 -2.04
CA TYR A 95 -5.53 13.97 -0.66
C TYR A 95 -4.50 15.08 -0.43
N VAL A 96 -3.27 14.88 -0.90
CA VAL A 96 -2.19 15.86 -0.74
C VAL A 96 -2.52 17.18 -1.44
N ARG A 97 -3.15 17.13 -2.62
CA ARG A 97 -3.67 18.34 -3.29
C ARG A 97 -4.85 19.00 -2.56
N GLY A 98 -5.55 18.26 -1.72
CA GLY A 98 -6.75 18.76 -1.02
C GLY A 98 -8.05 18.51 -1.76
N ASP A 99 -8.04 17.65 -2.79
CA ASP A 99 -9.21 17.32 -3.60
C ASP A 99 -10.19 16.39 -2.87
N ILE A 100 -9.70 15.64 -1.90
CA ILE A 100 -10.49 14.68 -1.09
C ILE A 100 -10.13 14.74 0.39
N GLY A 101 -11.03 14.22 1.24
CA GLY A 101 -10.77 14.05 2.66
C GLY A 101 -9.96 12.79 2.98
N LYS A 102 -9.38 12.74 4.19
CA LYS A 102 -8.60 11.61 4.71
C LYS A 102 -9.29 10.25 4.55
N LYS A 103 -10.58 10.18 4.89
CA LYS A 103 -11.35 8.93 4.82
C LYS A 103 -11.60 8.46 3.38
N ASP A 104 -11.48 9.38 2.43
CA ASP A 104 -11.77 9.09 1.03
C ASP A 104 -10.60 8.49 0.28
N MET A 105 -9.38 8.59 0.81
CA MET A 105 -8.20 7.95 0.22
C MET A 105 -7.98 6.51 0.69
N ILE A 106 -8.64 6.07 1.79
CA ILE A 106 -8.44 4.76 2.40
C ILE A 106 -9.54 3.80 1.94
N TYR A 107 -9.15 2.69 1.37
CA TYR A 107 -10.04 1.65 0.89
C TYR A 107 -9.88 0.37 1.72
N LYS A 108 -11.01 -0.27 2.04
CA LYS A 108 -10.99 -1.63 2.57
C LYS A 108 -10.59 -2.60 1.47
N THR A 109 -9.97 -3.71 1.84
CA THR A 109 -9.68 -4.79 0.90
C THR A 109 -10.55 -6.02 1.19
N ASN A 110 -10.48 -7.00 0.30
CA ASN A 110 -11.08 -8.32 0.52
C ASN A 110 -10.34 -9.16 1.59
N TRP A 111 -9.28 -8.62 2.20
CA TRP A 111 -8.55 -9.25 3.29
C TRP A 111 -8.87 -8.57 4.62
N PRO A 112 -9.13 -9.35 5.70
CA PRO A 112 -9.36 -8.77 7.02
C PRO A 112 -8.13 -8.01 7.49
N LEU A 113 -8.33 -6.91 8.23
CA LEU A 113 -7.27 -6.08 8.81
C LEU A 113 -6.31 -5.43 7.78
N LEU A 114 -6.62 -5.49 6.48
CA LEU A 114 -5.80 -4.90 5.42
C LEU A 114 -6.54 -3.78 4.71
N ASP A 115 -5.98 -2.59 4.78
CA ASP A 115 -6.43 -1.42 4.05
C ASP A 115 -5.45 -1.06 2.92
N TYR A 116 -5.91 -0.31 1.94
CA TYR A 116 -5.13 0.12 0.79
C TYR A 116 -5.33 1.61 0.51
N ILE A 117 -4.23 2.32 0.28
CA ILE A 117 -4.23 3.72 -0.16
C ILE A 117 -3.59 3.77 -1.55
N PRO A 118 -4.39 3.98 -2.61
CA PRO A 118 -3.86 4.16 -3.97
C PRO A 118 -2.96 5.39 -4.07
N CYS A 119 -2.08 5.43 -5.07
CA CYS A 119 -1.33 6.64 -5.38
C CYS A 119 -2.24 7.80 -5.80
N GLY A 120 -3.43 7.51 -6.33
CA GLY A 120 -4.41 8.51 -6.73
C GLY A 120 -4.24 8.96 -8.19
N THR A 121 -4.88 10.08 -8.51
CA THR A 121 -4.87 10.66 -9.86
C THR A 121 -3.57 11.45 -10.09
N ILE A 122 -2.81 11.06 -11.11
CA ILE A 122 -1.59 11.76 -11.50
C ILE A 122 -1.92 12.61 -12.74
N ASN A 123 -1.82 13.93 -12.60
CA ASN A 123 -2.20 14.90 -13.61
C ASN A 123 -0.97 15.48 -14.38
N GLY A 124 0.13 14.70 -14.48
CA GLY A 124 1.36 15.16 -15.14
C GLY A 124 2.21 16.13 -14.29
N GLU A 125 1.84 16.34 -13.04
CA GLU A 125 2.61 17.13 -12.08
C GLU A 125 3.92 16.44 -11.68
N ASN A 126 4.90 17.23 -11.26
CA ASN A 126 6.13 16.67 -10.72
C ASN A 126 5.85 15.97 -9.38
N PRO A 127 6.13 14.65 -9.24
CA PRO A 127 5.91 13.92 -7.99
C PRO A 127 6.60 14.54 -6.77
N LEU A 128 7.71 15.25 -6.95
CA LEU A 128 8.42 15.94 -5.86
C LEU A 128 7.56 17.01 -5.20
N HIS A 129 6.71 17.71 -5.96
CA HIS A 129 5.81 18.73 -5.38
C HIS A 129 4.80 18.10 -4.43
N LEU A 130 4.32 16.88 -4.73
CA LEU A 130 3.43 16.14 -3.85
C LEU A 130 4.17 15.66 -2.58
N LEU A 131 5.41 15.15 -2.74
CA LEU A 131 6.21 14.63 -1.62
C LEU A 131 6.63 15.72 -0.63
N TYR A 132 6.88 16.94 -1.08
CA TYR A 132 7.25 18.09 -0.22
C TYR A 132 6.04 18.84 0.35
N ALA A 133 4.83 18.50 -0.03
CA ALA A 133 3.63 19.13 0.52
C ALA A 133 3.49 18.83 2.02
N SER A 134 3.06 19.83 2.80
CA SER A 134 2.85 19.68 4.25
C SER A 134 1.90 18.53 4.61
N LYS A 135 0.88 18.30 3.80
CA LYS A 135 -0.07 17.18 3.97
C LYS A 135 0.56 15.80 3.84
N MET A 136 1.74 15.68 3.21
CA MET A 136 2.44 14.39 3.17
C MET A 136 2.92 13.98 4.57
N ALA A 137 3.40 14.92 5.39
CA ALA A 137 3.76 14.65 6.78
C ALA A 137 2.53 14.18 7.60
N GLU A 138 1.36 14.80 7.39
CA GLU A 138 0.12 14.37 8.02
C GLU A 138 -0.26 12.93 7.67
N VAL A 139 0.00 12.49 6.42
CA VAL A 139 -0.25 11.09 6.02
C VAL A 139 0.56 10.13 6.87
N MET A 140 1.84 10.43 7.12
CA MET A 140 2.71 9.56 7.93
C MET A 140 2.32 9.53 9.41
N GLU A 141 1.69 10.58 9.92
CA GLU A 141 1.16 10.63 11.30
C GLU A 141 -0.15 9.85 11.45
N ILE A 142 -0.87 9.68 10.35
CA ILE A 142 -2.16 8.99 10.29
C ILE A 142 -2.02 7.46 10.32
N LEU A 143 -0.91 6.95 9.78
CA LEU A 143 -0.61 5.54 9.60
C LEU A 143 0.13 4.96 10.80
#